data_ea2476d14b765ecd64ca4558bf89b008
#
_entry.id   ea2476d14b765ecd64ca4558bf89b008
#
_cell.length_a   1.000
_cell.length_b   1.000
_cell.length_c   1.000
_cell.angle_alpha   90.00
_cell.angle_beta   90.00
_cell.angle_gamma   90.00
#
_symmetry.space_group_name_H-M   'P 1'
#
loop_
_entity.id
_entity.type
_entity.pdbx_description
1 polymer ?
#
loop_
_entity_poly.entity_id
_entity_poly.type
_entity_poly.pdbx_seq_one_letter_code
_entity_poly.pdbx_strand_id
1 'polypeptide(L)'
;MSWNPSLDPHCPTGDDVDSIETVIVSRARDLGGFEVRRALPAPRRQMVGPFIFFDQMGPAEFVTGQGIDVRPHPHIGLATVTYLHRGAIHHRDSLGTDQWIEPGAMNLMIAGHGITHSERMDGEALKKPQSLFGIQSWIALPKGAEDREAAFIHAPKDDLPMLEGEGKQVRLI
;
A
#
# COMPACT_ATOMS: atom_id res chain seq x y z
N MET A 1 -9.65 16.79 12.21
CA MET A 1 -10.78 15.96 12.68
C MET A 1 -10.20 14.95 13.68
N SER A 2 -10.68 14.96 14.93
CA SER A 2 -10.21 14.01 15.94
C SER A 2 -10.77 12.63 15.63
N TRP A 3 -9.89 11.64 15.46
CA TRP A 3 -10.26 10.24 15.45
C TRP A 3 -10.78 9.87 16.85
N ASN A 4 -12.03 9.47 16.94
CA ASN A 4 -12.58 8.88 18.14
C ASN A 4 -12.60 7.37 17.90
N PRO A 5 -11.85 6.55 18.67
CA PRO A 5 -11.93 5.11 18.50
C PRO A 5 -13.39 4.69 18.75
N SER A 6 -14.09 4.31 17.68
CA SER A 6 -15.36 3.64 17.83
C SER A 6 -15.11 2.27 18.48
N LEU A 7 -16.08 1.80 19.26
CA LEU A 7 -16.15 0.40 19.66
C LEU A 7 -15.92 -0.48 18.42
N ASP A 8 -15.31 -1.65 18.61
CA ASP A 8 -15.01 -2.60 17.54
C ASP A 8 -16.14 -2.65 16.50
N PRO A 9 -15.81 -2.47 15.21
CA PRO A 9 -16.83 -2.48 14.18
C PRO A 9 -17.56 -3.82 14.22
N HIS A 10 -18.86 -3.77 14.42
CA HIS A 10 -19.69 -4.95 14.31
C HIS A 10 -19.57 -5.50 12.89
N CYS A 11 -19.07 -6.73 12.77
CA CYS A 11 -18.98 -7.39 11.49
C CYS A 11 -20.40 -7.89 11.14
N PRO A 12 -21.06 -7.39 10.06
CA PRO A 12 -22.41 -7.85 9.71
C PRO A 12 -22.40 -9.35 9.47
N THR A 13 -23.31 -10.07 10.10
CA THR A 13 -23.58 -11.46 9.79
C THR A 13 -24.44 -11.55 8.51
N GLY A 14 -24.44 -12.68 7.81
CA GLY A 14 -24.98 -12.82 6.45
C GLY A 14 -26.44 -12.37 6.19
N ASP A 15 -27.19 -12.03 7.22
CA ASP A 15 -28.55 -11.50 7.13
C ASP A 15 -28.59 -9.95 7.03
N ASP A 16 -27.44 -9.26 7.24
CA ASP A 16 -27.29 -7.81 7.22
C ASP A 16 -26.75 -7.29 5.89
N VAL A 17 -27.17 -7.83 4.75
CA VAL A 17 -26.69 -7.42 3.42
C VAL A 17 -27.08 -5.97 3.09
N ASP A 18 -28.03 -5.39 3.82
CA ASP A 18 -28.41 -3.98 3.74
C ASP A 18 -27.36 -3.03 4.38
N SER A 19 -26.27 -3.57 4.95
CA SER A 19 -25.23 -2.80 5.64
C SER A 19 -24.12 -2.26 4.74
N ILE A 20 -24.19 -2.46 3.41
CA ILE A 20 -23.26 -1.83 2.48
C ILE A 20 -23.62 -0.35 2.33
N GLU A 21 -22.90 0.50 3.05
CA GLU A 21 -23.12 1.94 3.01
C GLU A 21 -22.72 2.55 1.65
N THR A 22 -21.63 2.08 1.07
CA THR A 22 -21.10 2.66 -0.16
C THR A 22 -20.27 1.65 -0.95
N VAL A 23 -20.56 1.54 -2.23
CA VAL A 23 -19.68 0.82 -3.18
C VAL A 23 -18.77 1.85 -3.88
N ILE A 24 -17.47 1.65 -3.75
CA ILE A 24 -16.46 2.49 -4.41
C ILE A 24 -15.99 1.76 -5.66
N VAL A 25 -16.29 2.32 -6.82
CA VAL A 25 -15.72 1.85 -8.09
C VAL A 25 -14.35 2.53 -8.29
N SER A 26 -13.30 1.72 -8.35
CA SER A 26 -11.93 2.21 -8.55
C SER A 26 -11.77 2.87 -9.93
N ARG A 27 -10.91 3.89 -10.00
CA ARG A 27 -10.64 4.68 -11.20
C ARG A 27 -9.21 4.46 -11.66
N ALA A 28 -9.04 4.29 -12.96
CA ALA A 28 -7.71 4.23 -13.58
C ALA A 28 -6.94 5.55 -13.35
N ARG A 29 -5.65 5.43 -13.05
CA ARG A 29 -4.69 6.52 -12.95
C ARG A 29 -3.38 6.11 -13.59
N ASP A 30 -2.95 6.85 -14.58
CA ASP A 30 -1.63 6.68 -15.19
C ASP A 30 -0.57 7.35 -14.29
N LEU A 31 0.48 6.61 -13.96
CA LEU A 31 1.62 7.07 -13.18
C LEU A 31 2.88 7.26 -14.06
N GLY A 32 2.70 7.42 -15.37
CA GLY A 32 3.81 7.59 -16.31
C GLY A 32 4.25 6.26 -16.93
N GLY A 33 3.35 5.61 -17.67
CA GLY A 33 3.57 4.32 -18.34
C GLY A 33 3.18 3.09 -17.51
N PHE A 34 2.53 3.32 -16.38
CA PHE A 34 2.00 2.30 -15.51
C PHE A 34 0.66 2.76 -14.91
N GLU A 35 -0.39 1.98 -15.09
CA GLU A 35 -1.73 2.29 -14.62
C GLU A 35 -2.02 1.62 -13.26
N VAL A 36 -2.60 2.38 -12.35
CA VAL A 36 -3.15 1.88 -11.09
C VAL A 36 -4.66 2.06 -11.05
N ARG A 37 -5.33 1.27 -10.21
CA ARG A 37 -6.75 1.40 -9.93
C ARG A 37 -6.94 2.00 -8.55
N ARG A 38 -7.27 3.28 -8.51
CA ARG A 38 -7.46 4.06 -7.28
C ARG A 38 -8.87 3.95 -6.73
N ALA A 39 -8.99 3.38 -5.53
CA ALA A 39 -10.24 3.34 -4.79
C ALA A 39 -10.40 4.56 -3.86
N LEU A 40 -9.36 4.94 -3.14
CA LEU A 40 -9.35 6.11 -2.25
C LEU A 40 -8.28 7.14 -2.68
N PRO A 41 -8.57 8.45 -2.53
CA PRO A 41 -9.85 9.04 -2.14
C PRO A 41 -10.90 8.94 -3.25
N ALA A 42 -12.17 8.76 -2.87
CA ALA A 42 -13.30 8.77 -3.78
C ALA A 42 -14.20 10.00 -3.55
N PRO A 43 -14.96 10.49 -4.55
CA PRO A 43 -15.76 11.71 -4.40
C PRO A 43 -16.75 11.69 -3.23
N ARG A 44 -17.33 10.52 -2.94
CA ARG A 44 -18.30 10.34 -1.84
C ARG A 44 -17.68 9.77 -0.57
N ARG A 45 -16.41 9.33 -0.62
CA ARG A 45 -15.71 8.72 0.51
C ARG A 45 -14.22 9.08 0.41
N GLN A 46 -13.80 10.06 1.19
CA GLN A 46 -12.41 10.53 1.15
C GLN A 46 -11.46 9.58 1.86
N MET A 47 -11.96 8.88 2.89
CA MET A 47 -11.18 7.94 3.69
C MET A 47 -12.08 6.86 4.30
N VAL A 48 -11.48 5.76 4.69
CA VAL A 48 -12.09 4.66 5.46
C VAL A 48 -11.23 4.40 6.68
N GLY A 49 -11.76 4.72 7.88
CA GLY A 49 -10.94 4.72 9.09
C GLY A 49 -9.69 5.62 8.87
N PRO A 50 -8.48 5.17 9.18
CA PRO A 50 -7.26 5.91 8.95
C PRO A 50 -6.75 5.84 7.50
N PHE A 51 -7.34 5.00 6.64
CA PHE A 51 -6.91 4.82 5.25
C PHE A 51 -7.40 5.98 4.39
N ILE A 52 -6.46 6.80 3.92
CA ILE A 52 -6.71 8.02 3.12
C ILE A 52 -6.42 7.82 1.63
N PHE A 53 -5.77 6.71 1.28
CA PHE A 53 -5.41 6.37 -0.08
C PHE A 53 -5.39 4.85 -0.24
N PHE A 54 -5.84 4.38 -1.40
CA PHE A 54 -5.78 2.95 -1.73
C PHE A 54 -5.68 2.77 -3.25
N ASP A 55 -4.55 2.23 -3.69
CA ASP A 55 -4.30 1.86 -5.08
C ASP A 55 -4.06 0.35 -5.20
N GLN A 56 -4.70 -0.25 -6.20
CA GLN A 56 -4.31 -1.53 -6.75
C GLN A 56 -3.34 -1.29 -7.90
N MET A 57 -2.14 -1.83 -7.79
CA MET A 57 -1.11 -1.84 -8.82
C MET A 57 -1.26 -3.09 -9.67
N GLY A 58 -1.51 -2.93 -10.96
CA GLY A 58 -1.67 -4.05 -11.88
C GLY A 58 -2.95 -4.89 -11.69
N PRO A 59 -2.99 -6.17 -12.18
CA PRO A 59 -1.85 -6.89 -12.80
C PRO A 59 -1.33 -6.20 -14.06
N ALA A 60 -0.01 -6.05 -14.14
CA ALA A 60 0.68 -5.45 -15.27
C ALA A 60 1.87 -6.33 -15.69
N GLU A 61 2.15 -6.34 -16.99
CA GLU A 61 3.29 -7.02 -17.58
C GLU A 61 4.16 -5.98 -18.28
N PHE A 62 5.46 -6.04 -18.06
CA PHE A 62 6.44 -5.15 -18.66
C PHE A 62 7.38 -5.96 -19.55
N VAL A 63 7.65 -5.48 -20.75
CA VAL A 63 8.67 -6.05 -21.63
C VAL A 63 10.07 -5.70 -21.11
N THR A 64 11.08 -6.41 -21.60
CA THR A 64 12.49 -6.13 -21.28
C THR A 64 12.82 -4.65 -21.43
N GLY A 65 13.46 -4.07 -20.43
CA GLY A 65 13.83 -2.64 -20.38
C GLY A 65 12.72 -1.73 -19.86
N GLN A 66 11.56 -2.27 -19.54
CA GLN A 66 10.44 -1.53 -18.97
C GLN A 66 10.11 -2.00 -17.55
N GLY A 67 9.57 -1.11 -16.73
CA GLY A 67 9.16 -1.37 -15.38
C GLY A 67 8.57 -0.13 -14.72
N ILE A 68 8.16 -0.26 -13.48
CA ILE A 68 7.72 0.89 -12.67
C ILE A 68 8.90 1.84 -12.44
N ASP A 69 8.68 3.13 -12.62
CA ASP A 69 9.64 4.20 -12.32
C ASP A 69 8.95 5.38 -11.62
N VAL A 70 8.61 5.18 -10.35
CA VAL A 70 8.13 6.27 -9.50
C VAL A 70 9.34 7.02 -8.96
N ARG A 71 9.54 8.22 -9.50
CA ARG A 71 10.68 9.09 -9.18
C ARG A 71 10.66 9.56 -7.73
N PRO A 72 11.78 10.10 -7.21
CA PRO A 72 11.82 10.66 -5.86
C PRO A 72 10.71 11.67 -5.62
N HIS A 73 9.95 11.44 -4.55
CA HIS A 73 8.85 12.28 -4.11
C HIS A 73 8.71 12.23 -2.59
N PRO A 74 8.20 13.31 -1.95
CA PRO A 74 8.10 13.39 -0.49
C PRO A 74 6.74 12.92 0.04
N HIS A 75 6.77 12.46 1.29
CA HIS A 75 5.60 12.28 2.14
C HIS A 75 5.81 12.95 3.49
N ILE A 76 4.72 13.37 4.14
CA ILE A 76 4.70 13.97 5.47
C ILE A 76 3.38 13.65 6.18
N GLY A 77 3.43 13.41 7.49
CA GLY A 77 2.23 13.26 8.34
C GLY A 77 1.43 11.96 8.10
N LEU A 78 1.96 11.02 7.33
CA LEU A 78 1.28 9.78 6.98
C LEU A 78 2.24 8.58 7.00
N ALA A 79 1.70 7.40 6.84
CA ALA A 79 2.47 6.21 6.54
C ALA A 79 1.97 5.57 5.24
N THR A 80 2.87 4.88 4.50
CA THR A 80 2.51 4.07 3.34
C THR A 80 2.72 2.60 3.63
N VAL A 81 1.79 1.77 3.21
CA VAL A 81 1.90 0.31 3.25
C VAL A 81 1.94 -0.20 1.82
N THR A 82 2.98 -0.95 1.47
CA THR A 82 3.11 -1.62 0.19
C THR A 82 3.14 -3.13 0.40
N TYR A 83 2.24 -3.83 -0.29
CA TYR A 83 2.16 -5.29 -0.27
C TYR A 83 2.02 -5.83 -1.69
N LEU A 84 2.95 -6.68 -2.10
CA LEU A 84 2.94 -7.26 -3.43
C LEU A 84 2.45 -8.71 -3.41
N HIS A 85 1.66 -9.06 -4.42
CA HIS A 85 1.29 -10.45 -4.74
C HIS A 85 2.21 -11.03 -5.81
N ARG A 86 2.77 -10.18 -6.69
CA ARG A 86 3.66 -10.58 -7.78
C ARG A 86 4.57 -9.42 -8.20
N GLY A 87 5.78 -9.76 -8.64
CA GLY A 87 6.79 -8.79 -9.04
C GLY A 87 7.61 -8.29 -7.87
N ALA A 88 8.43 -7.29 -8.10
CA ALA A 88 9.25 -6.65 -7.07
C ALA A 88 9.39 -5.15 -7.34
N ILE A 89 9.56 -4.38 -6.29
CA ILE A 89 9.82 -2.94 -6.33
C ILE A 89 11.08 -2.65 -5.51
N HIS A 90 11.98 -1.86 -6.07
CA HIS A 90 13.16 -1.37 -5.36
C HIS A 90 12.83 -0.04 -4.70
N HIS A 91 12.69 -0.05 -3.39
CA HIS A 91 12.48 1.13 -2.55
C HIS A 91 13.82 1.71 -2.11
N ARG A 92 13.98 3.02 -2.27
CA ARG A 92 15.08 3.79 -1.69
C ARG A 92 14.55 5.06 -1.09
N ASP A 93 15.07 5.46 0.09
CA ASP A 93 14.59 6.64 0.80
C ASP A 93 15.70 7.50 1.41
N SER A 94 15.31 8.66 1.93
CA SER A 94 16.20 9.63 2.56
C SER A 94 16.78 9.20 3.91
N LEU A 95 16.33 8.08 4.48
CA LEU A 95 16.94 7.47 5.66
C LEU A 95 18.12 6.58 5.30
N GLY A 96 18.35 6.35 4.00
CA GLY A 96 19.35 5.43 3.49
C GLY A 96 18.86 3.99 3.33
N THR A 97 17.55 3.77 3.42
CA THR A 97 16.97 2.47 3.13
C THR A 97 17.19 2.13 1.65
N ASP A 98 17.64 0.90 1.39
CA ASP A 98 17.76 0.31 0.06
C ASP A 98 17.19 -1.10 0.15
N GLN A 99 15.90 -1.26 -0.19
CA GLN A 99 15.12 -2.47 0.08
C GLN A 99 14.35 -2.94 -1.14
N TRP A 100 14.54 -4.19 -1.53
CA TRP A 100 13.65 -4.86 -2.47
C TRP A 100 12.38 -5.30 -1.75
N ILE A 101 11.24 -4.81 -2.22
CA ILE A 101 9.90 -5.23 -1.80
C ILE A 101 9.50 -6.43 -2.65
N GLU A 102 9.36 -7.59 -2.03
CA GLU A 102 9.06 -8.85 -2.68
C GLU A 102 7.65 -9.35 -2.35
N PRO A 103 7.10 -10.28 -3.14
CA PRO A 103 5.75 -10.79 -2.92
C PRO A 103 5.56 -11.42 -1.54
N GLY A 104 4.49 -11.01 -0.89
CA GLY A 104 4.09 -11.53 0.42
C GLY A 104 4.74 -10.82 1.62
N ALA A 105 5.74 -9.97 1.41
CA ALA A 105 6.30 -9.13 2.46
C ALA A 105 5.48 -7.86 2.65
N MET A 106 5.36 -7.38 3.89
CA MET A 106 4.76 -6.08 4.22
C MET A 106 5.86 -5.04 4.39
N ASN A 107 5.67 -3.88 3.79
CA ASN A 107 6.60 -2.75 3.89
C ASN A 107 5.82 -1.53 4.34
N LEU A 108 6.21 -1.00 5.49
CA LEU A 108 5.60 0.17 6.10
C LEU A 108 6.64 1.30 6.15
N MET A 109 6.38 2.37 5.40
CA MET A 109 7.15 3.61 5.49
C MET A 109 6.35 4.63 6.29
N ILE A 110 6.85 5.02 7.43
CA ILE A 110 6.29 6.08 8.26
C ILE A 110 6.99 7.37 7.89
N ALA A 111 6.27 8.30 7.29
CA ALA A 111 6.85 9.56 6.84
C ALA A 111 7.13 10.52 8.00
N GLY A 112 6.25 10.55 9.02
CA GLY A 112 6.44 11.44 10.14
C GLY A 112 6.62 12.90 9.70
N HIS A 113 7.66 13.57 10.19
CA HIS A 113 7.99 14.95 9.85
C HIS A 113 8.51 15.13 8.41
N GLY A 114 8.74 14.04 7.68
CA GLY A 114 9.07 14.04 6.26
C GLY A 114 10.04 12.95 5.85
N ILE A 115 9.77 12.34 4.71
CA ILE A 115 10.64 11.38 4.04
C ILE A 115 10.51 11.56 2.53
N THR A 116 11.62 11.42 1.81
CA THR A 116 11.63 11.36 0.35
C THR A 116 12.02 9.96 -0.07
N HIS A 117 11.25 9.37 -0.99
CA HIS A 117 11.56 8.03 -1.48
C HIS A 117 11.29 7.88 -2.98
N SER A 118 11.77 6.78 -3.55
CA SER A 118 11.50 6.32 -4.91
C SER A 118 11.16 4.84 -4.91
N GLU A 119 10.34 4.43 -5.88
CA GLU A 119 9.92 3.04 -6.05
C GLU A 119 10.11 2.65 -7.52
N ARG A 120 11.06 1.76 -7.78
CA ARG A 120 11.50 1.45 -9.14
C ARG A 120 11.71 -0.03 -9.37
N MET A 121 11.66 -0.42 -10.64
CA MET A 121 12.35 -1.61 -11.12
C MET A 121 13.61 -1.14 -11.81
N ASP A 122 14.78 -1.61 -11.38
CA ASP A 122 16.06 -1.19 -11.93
C ASP A 122 17.06 -2.35 -12.04
N GLY A 123 18.26 -2.05 -12.59
CA GLY A 123 19.38 -2.97 -12.67
C GLY A 123 19.03 -4.29 -13.40
N GLU A 124 19.30 -5.41 -12.73
CA GLU A 124 19.09 -6.76 -13.29
C GLU A 124 17.62 -7.05 -13.55
N ALA A 125 16.68 -6.43 -12.78
CA ALA A 125 15.26 -6.63 -12.99
C ALA A 125 14.81 -6.21 -14.40
N LEU A 126 15.39 -5.15 -14.97
CA LEU A 126 15.04 -4.67 -16.32
C LEU A 126 15.59 -5.53 -17.46
N LYS A 127 16.51 -6.47 -17.18
CA LYS A 127 17.12 -7.33 -18.23
C LYS A 127 16.20 -8.45 -18.72
N LYS A 128 15.05 -8.62 -18.10
CA LYS A 128 14.04 -9.63 -18.45
C LYS A 128 12.63 -9.05 -18.31
N PRO A 129 11.62 -9.64 -18.94
CA PRO A 129 10.23 -9.25 -18.73
C PRO A 129 9.86 -9.30 -17.24
N GLN A 130 9.11 -8.31 -16.79
CA GLN A 130 8.67 -8.18 -15.41
C GLN A 130 7.16 -8.18 -15.31
N SER A 131 6.64 -8.52 -14.15
CA SER A 131 5.22 -8.37 -13.84
C SER A 131 5.07 -7.63 -12.51
N LEU A 132 3.93 -7.00 -12.31
CA LEU A 132 3.59 -6.36 -11.04
C LEU A 132 2.11 -6.56 -10.71
N PHE A 133 1.85 -6.98 -9.47
CA PHE A 133 0.52 -6.99 -8.90
C PHE A 133 0.62 -6.81 -7.39
N GLY A 134 -0.09 -5.81 -6.86
CA GLY A 134 -0.07 -5.53 -5.44
C GLY A 134 -1.02 -4.41 -5.04
N ILE A 135 -0.89 -3.98 -3.82
CA ILE A 135 -1.62 -2.85 -3.26
C ILE A 135 -0.65 -1.87 -2.61
N GLN A 136 -1.01 -0.60 -2.67
CA GLN A 136 -0.41 0.45 -1.85
C GLN A 136 -1.53 1.22 -1.16
N SER A 137 -1.39 1.40 0.15
CA SER A 137 -2.32 2.19 0.94
C SER A 137 -1.58 3.23 1.76
N TRP A 138 -2.21 4.40 1.98
CA TRP A 138 -1.69 5.40 2.89
C TRP A 138 -2.58 5.51 4.11
N ILE A 139 -1.94 5.62 5.25
CA ILE A 139 -2.56 5.68 6.57
C ILE A 139 -2.25 7.06 7.16
N ALA A 140 -3.28 7.83 7.50
CA ALA A 140 -3.11 9.05 8.25
C ALA A 140 -2.56 8.72 9.64
N LEU A 141 -1.47 9.37 10.04
CA LEU A 141 -0.95 9.20 11.40
C LEU A 141 -1.92 9.83 12.41
N PRO A 142 -2.01 9.28 13.64
CA PRO A 142 -2.81 9.87 14.69
C PRO A 142 -2.37 11.31 15.00
N LYS A 143 -3.32 12.15 15.38
CA LYS A 143 -3.02 13.51 15.81
C LYS A 143 -1.96 13.52 16.92
N GLY A 144 -0.92 14.33 16.75
CA GLY A 144 0.23 14.40 17.65
C GLY A 144 1.32 13.38 17.34
N ALA A 145 1.13 12.51 16.34
CA ALA A 145 2.16 11.62 15.82
C ALA A 145 2.55 11.95 14.37
N GLU A 146 1.97 13.01 13.80
CA GLU A 146 2.26 13.45 12.43
C GLU A 146 3.73 13.87 12.26
N ASP A 147 4.31 14.49 13.31
CA ASP A 147 5.70 14.98 13.31
C ASP A 147 6.70 14.00 13.94
N ARG A 148 6.34 12.73 14.12
CA ARG A 148 7.28 11.75 14.64
C ARG A 148 8.46 11.54 13.69
N GLU A 149 9.54 10.93 14.17
CA GLU A 149 10.66 10.51 13.33
C GLU A 149 10.20 9.58 12.22
N ALA A 150 10.74 9.79 11.03
CA ALA A 150 10.49 8.91 9.88
C ALA A 150 11.12 7.53 10.12
N ALA A 151 10.49 6.48 9.59
CA ALA A 151 10.99 5.11 9.74
C ALA A 151 10.55 4.24 8.55
N PHE A 152 11.35 3.21 8.27
CA PHE A 152 10.99 2.15 7.33
C PHE A 152 11.04 0.80 8.04
N ILE A 153 9.99 0.00 7.87
CA ILE A 153 9.84 -1.32 8.48
C ILE A 153 9.55 -2.31 7.35
N HIS A 154 10.39 -3.33 7.25
CA HIS A 154 10.19 -4.47 6.37
C HIS A 154 9.86 -5.69 7.20
N ALA A 155 8.71 -6.31 6.95
CA ALA A 155 8.33 -7.59 7.54
C ALA A 155 8.34 -8.65 6.42
N PRO A 156 9.30 -9.59 6.46
CA PRO A 156 9.35 -10.69 5.50
C PRO A 156 8.06 -11.53 5.53
N LYS A 157 7.75 -12.17 4.43
CA LYS A 157 6.54 -13.01 4.28
C LYS A 157 6.34 -14.01 5.42
N ASP A 158 7.43 -14.63 5.87
CA ASP A 158 7.38 -15.71 6.85
C ASP A 158 7.21 -15.21 8.29
N ASP A 159 7.45 -13.89 8.52
CA ASP A 159 7.23 -13.23 9.81
C ASP A 159 5.78 -12.75 9.97
N LEU A 160 5.00 -12.74 8.88
CA LEU A 160 3.61 -12.30 8.94
C LEU A 160 2.69 -13.43 9.43
N PRO A 161 1.84 -13.16 10.44
CA PRO A 161 0.95 -14.17 11.00
C PRO A 161 0.00 -14.77 9.95
N MET A 162 -0.12 -16.08 9.94
CA MET A 162 -1.12 -16.82 9.18
C MET A 162 -2.16 -17.39 10.13
N LEU A 163 -3.41 -17.07 9.86
CA LEU A 163 -4.56 -17.63 10.56
C LEU A 163 -5.24 -18.66 9.65
N GLU A 164 -5.52 -19.84 10.17
CA GLU A 164 -6.17 -20.91 9.44
C GLU A 164 -7.41 -21.38 10.19
N GLY A 165 -8.51 -21.54 9.50
CA GLY A 165 -9.76 -22.02 10.07
C GLY A 165 -10.88 -22.08 9.03
N GLU A 166 -11.81 -23.00 9.21
CA GLU A 166 -13.00 -23.15 8.34
C GLU A 166 -12.68 -23.21 6.83
N GLY A 167 -11.56 -23.83 6.45
CA GLY A 167 -11.12 -23.92 5.05
C GLY A 167 -10.58 -22.61 4.47
N LYS A 168 -10.29 -21.61 5.32
CA LYS A 168 -9.75 -20.32 4.94
C LYS A 168 -8.34 -20.12 5.50
N GLN A 169 -7.52 -19.39 4.77
CA GLN A 169 -6.23 -18.90 5.22
C GLN A 169 -6.21 -17.37 5.11
N VAL A 170 -5.83 -16.70 6.18
CA VAL A 170 -5.74 -15.23 6.26
C VAL A 170 -4.35 -14.84 6.71
N ARG A 171 -3.64 -14.05 5.91
CA ARG A 171 -2.39 -13.43 6.31
C ARG A 171 -2.67 -12.03 6.88
N LEU A 172 -2.18 -11.76 8.06
CA LEU A 172 -2.22 -10.40 8.63
C LEU A 172 -1.01 -9.62 8.12
N ILE A 173 -1.27 -8.41 7.61
CA ILE A 173 -0.26 -7.48 7.09
C ILE A 173 -0.37 -6.12 7.78
#